data_6208ed388a8618a3c24c5c29de1db9b0
#
_entry.id   6208ed388a8618a3c24c5c29de1db9b0
#
_cell.length_a   1.000
_cell.length_b   1.000
_cell.length_c   1.000
_cell.angle_alpha   90.00
_cell.angle_beta   90.00
_cell.angle_gamma   90.00
#
_symmetry.space_group_name_H-M   'P 1'
#
loop_
_entity.id
_entity.type
_entity.pdbx_description
1 polymer ?
#
loop_
_entity_poly.entity_id
_entity_poly.type
_entity_poly.pdbx_seq_one_letter_code
_entity_poly.pdbx_strand_id
1 'polypeptide(L)'
;TDCFKRNDPMRPVTNALCNASPDADVEGMDANLLKNADQIYFARVTEAFAAPLDVTGYNYMPERFEMDHAYFPNKVFCATETAPADSCHGWSLVERFPFLIGDFVWTAMDYIGEAGIGRTLVDEPLEGLAEYPYRLAGTGDLDLCGRKRPRSYYRDCVWGIAKRPYLAVEPPCLYGKKQNTTMWGWPVVEEYWNYPGMEGKPVKVSVYSMAAETALYLNGKLIGVQPSGKPNHFIASFQLPYQPGELTAVNLEDGKEICRHTIRTPGLPAHIRL
;
A
#
# COMPACT_ATOMS: atom_id res chain seq x y z
N THR A 1 -1.19 8.08 -29.68
CA THR A 1 -2.39 7.21 -29.90
C THR A 1 -2.43 6.72 -31.35
N ASP A 2 -2.37 7.60 -32.38
CA ASP A 2 -2.52 7.21 -33.79
C ASP A 2 -1.52 6.16 -34.26
N CYS A 3 -0.26 6.24 -33.80
CA CYS A 3 0.76 5.25 -34.13
C CYS A 3 0.35 3.86 -33.60
N PHE A 4 -0.11 3.77 -32.36
CA PHE A 4 -0.58 2.52 -31.75
C PHE A 4 -1.80 1.98 -32.50
N LYS A 5 -2.81 2.84 -32.75
CA LYS A 5 -4.05 2.44 -33.44
C LYS A 5 -3.83 1.99 -34.88
N ARG A 6 -2.83 2.52 -35.59
CA ARG A 6 -2.49 2.04 -36.93
C ARG A 6 -1.86 0.64 -36.92
N ASN A 7 -1.12 0.31 -35.87
CA ASN A 7 -0.42 -0.98 -35.76
C ASN A 7 -1.25 -2.04 -35.01
N ASP A 8 -2.09 -1.61 -34.06
CA ASP A 8 -2.97 -2.47 -33.29
C ASP A 8 -4.28 -1.73 -32.99
N PRO A 9 -5.27 -1.81 -33.88
CA PRO A 9 -6.54 -1.12 -33.70
C PRO A 9 -7.43 -1.75 -32.65
N MET A 10 -7.15 -2.99 -32.22
CA MET A 10 -8.03 -3.76 -31.32
C MET A 10 -7.76 -3.50 -29.85
N ARG A 11 -6.52 -3.16 -29.49
CA ARG A 11 -6.20 -2.91 -28.07
C ARG A 11 -6.52 -1.47 -27.65
N PRO A 12 -7.12 -1.29 -26.45
CA PRO A 12 -7.29 0.04 -25.88
C PRO A 12 -5.95 0.72 -25.61
N VAL A 13 -5.91 2.03 -25.83
CA VAL A 13 -4.73 2.85 -25.56
C VAL A 13 -4.99 3.71 -24.33
N THR A 14 -4.06 3.70 -23.40
CA THR A 14 -4.05 4.56 -22.22
C THR A 14 -2.74 5.34 -22.13
N ASN A 15 -2.76 6.42 -21.39
CA ASN A 15 -1.59 7.14 -20.91
C ASN A 15 -1.94 7.78 -19.57
N ALA A 16 -0.91 7.97 -18.73
CA ALA A 16 -1.06 8.54 -17.41
C ALA A 16 -0.98 10.07 -17.45
N LEU A 17 -1.94 10.71 -16.78
CA LEU A 17 -1.86 12.10 -16.37
C LEU A 17 -1.39 12.10 -14.91
N CYS A 18 -0.30 12.78 -14.64
CA CYS A 18 0.19 12.99 -13.28
C CYS A 18 -0.18 14.40 -12.83
N ASN A 19 -0.62 14.53 -11.58
CA ASN A 19 -0.82 15.84 -11.00
C ASN A 19 0.53 16.56 -11.01
N ALA A 20 0.60 17.70 -11.66
CA ALA A 20 1.67 18.64 -11.40
C ALA A 20 1.58 19.01 -9.93
N SER A 21 2.59 18.64 -9.13
CA SER A 21 2.66 19.08 -7.75
C SER A 21 2.42 20.61 -7.71
N PRO A 22 1.66 21.13 -6.74
CA PRO A 22 1.55 22.57 -6.54
C PRO A 22 2.93 23.24 -6.35
N ASP A 23 3.95 22.45 -6.01
CA ASP A 23 5.33 22.87 -5.85
C ASP A 23 6.19 22.66 -7.12
N ALA A 24 5.64 22.07 -8.16
CA ALA A 24 6.29 22.09 -9.46
C ALA A 24 6.16 23.52 -10.01
N ASP A 25 7.25 24.27 -9.97
CA ASP A 25 7.40 25.54 -10.68
C ASP A 25 7.16 25.33 -12.18
N VAL A 26 5.89 25.29 -12.55
CA VAL A 26 5.51 25.53 -13.94
C VAL A 26 5.58 27.04 -14.09
N GLU A 27 6.68 27.51 -14.64
CA GLU A 27 6.94 28.94 -14.90
C GLU A 27 5.68 29.55 -15.52
N GLY A 28 4.97 30.41 -14.74
CA GLY A 28 3.77 31.12 -15.19
C GLY A 28 2.41 30.56 -14.73
N MET A 29 2.33 29.49 -13.94
CA MET A 29 1.06 29.06 -13.30
C MET A 29 1.04 29.47 -11.83
N ASP A 30 0.06 30.29 -11.47
CA ASP A 30 -0.23 30.63 -10.08
C ASP A 30 -0.66 29.38 -9.31
N ALA A 31 0.13 28.97 -8.31
CA ALA A 31 -0.16 27.85 -7.42
C ALA A 31 -1.53 27.98 -6.71
N ASN A 32 -2.04 29.22 -6.56
CA ASN A 32 -3.39 29.47 -6.05
C ASN A 32 -4.49 29.16 -7.08
N LEU A 33 -4.19 29.24 -8.37
CA LEU A 33 -5.11 28.79 -9.44
C LEU A 33 -5.27 27.26 -9.40
N LEU A 34 -4.24 26.51 -9.02
CA LEU A 34 -4.33 25.05 -8.85
C LEU A 34 -5.06 24.64 -7.55
N LYS A 35 -4.98 25.46 -6.49
CA LYS A 35 -5.68 25.20 -5.21
C LYS A 35 -7.14 25.63 -5.18
N ASN A 36 -7.50 26.66 -5.93
CA ASN A 36 -8.86 27.22 -6.04
C ASN A 36 -9.45 27.11 -7.44
N ALA A 37 -8.74 26.48 -8.35
CA ALA A 37 -9.20 26.36 -9.71
C ALA A 37 -10.51 25.57 -9.73
N ASP A 38 -11.48 26.19 -10.38
CA ASP A 38 -12.67 25.57 -10.91
C ASP A 38 -12.36 24.08 -11.19
N GLN A 39 -13.05 23.19 -10.52
CA GLN A 39 -12.85 21.73 -10.64
C GLN A 39 -12.85 21.26 -12.10
N ILE A 40 -13.47 22.05 -12.98
CA ILE A 40 -13.53 21.86 -14.42
C ILE A 40 -12.22 22.31 -15.12
N TYR A 41 -11.40 23.17 -14.50
CA TYR A 41 -10.21 23.69 -15.16
C TYR A 41 -9.22 22.61 -15.56
N PHE A 42 -8.90 21.67 -14.65
CA PHE A 42 -8.00 20.55 -14.95
C PHE A 42 -8.53 19.69 -16.10
N ALA A 43 -9.83 19.36 -16.08
CA ALA A 43 -10.46 18.60 -17.14
C ALA A 43 -10.33 19.33 -18.49
N ARG A 44 -10.55 20.65 -18.54
CA ARG A 44 -10.41 21.46 -19.76
C ARG A 44 -8.99 21.50 -20.32
N VAL A 45 -8.00 21.71 -19.46
CA VAL A 45 -6.59 21.83 -19.92
C VAL A 45 -6.04 20.47 -20.35
N THR A 46 -6.55 19.38 -19.81
CA THR A 46 -6.14 18.02 -20.16
C THR A 46 -6.99 17.37 -21.25
N GLU A 47 -8.08 18.01 -21.67
CA GLU A 47 -9.04 17.46 -22.64
C GLU A 47 -8.36 17.02 -23.95
N ALA A 48 -7.56 17.87 -24.54
CA ALA A 48 -6.87 17.57 -25.80
C ALA A 48 -5.91 16.37 -25.68
N PHE A 49 -5.32 16.17 -24.49
CA PHE A 49 -4.48 15.04 -24.20
C PHE A 49 -5.29 13.76 -23.95
N ALA A 50 -6.36 13.87 -23.19
CA ALA A 50 -7.23 12.74 -22.84
C ALA A 50 -8.15 12.31 -24.00
N ALA A 51 -8.53 13.24 -24.89
CA ALA A 51 -9.50 12.98 -25.97
C ALA A 51 -9.17 11.75 -26.83
N PRO A 52 -7.91 11.53 -27.29
CA PRO A 52 -7.57 10.39 -28.14
C PRO A 52 -7.38 9.06 -27.38
N LEU A 53 -7.47 9.05 -26.06
CA LEU A 53 -7.28 7.85 -25.24
C LEU A 53 -8.59 7.07 -25.12
N ASP A 54 -8.52 5.75 -25.19
CA ASP A 54 -9.65 4.85 -24.88
C ASP A 54 -9.91 4.80 -23.37
N VAL A 55 -8.81 4.79 -22.58
CA VAL A 55 -8.83 4.83 -21.12
C VAL A 55 -7.96 5.98 -20.63
N THR A 56 -8.51 6.88 -19.85
CA THR A 56 -7.75 7.97 -19.25
C THR A 56 -7.10 7.50 -17.94
N GLY A 57 -5.78 7.51 -17.92
CA GLY A 57 -5.00 7.12 -16.73
C GLY A 57 -4.71 8.31 -15.83
N TYR A 58 -4.85 8.12 -14.51
CA TYR A 58 -4.45 9.12 -13.51
C TYR A 58 -3.46 8.53 -12.52
N ASN A 59 -2.38 9.29 -12.26
CA ASN A 59 -1.41 8.98 -11.22
C ASN A 59 -1.70 9.82 -9.99
N TYR A 60 -1.97 9.18 -8.84
CA TYR A 60 -2.13 9.82 -7.52
C TYR A 60 -3.23 10.91 -7.44
N MET A 61 -4.31 10.75 -8.18
CA MET A 61 -5.42 11.72 -8.23
C MET A 61 -6.78 11.05 -7.97
N PRO A 62 -6.98 10.33 -6.85
CA PRO A 62 -8.22 9.59 -6.61
C PRO A 62 -9.47 10.49 -6.56
N GLU A 63 -9.34 11.73 -6.11
CA GLU A 63 -10.42 12.71 -6.01
C GLU A 63 -10.94 13.19 -7.38
N ARG A 64 -10.15 12.99 -8.45
CA ARG A 64 -10.50 13.47 -9.80
C ARG A 64 -11.51 12.58 -10.50
N PHE A 65 -11.55 11.28 -10.20
CA PHE A 65 -12.35 10.33 -10.98
C PHE A 65 -13.83 10.70 -11.06
N GLU A 66 -14.46 11.01 -9.93
CA GLU A 66 -15.87 11.37 -9.88
C GLU A 66 -16.12 12.72 -10.56
N MET A 67 -15.27 13.72 -10.30
CA MET A 67 -15.40 15.07 -10.87
C MET A 67 -15.22 15.07 -12.39
N ASP A 68 -14.16 14.40 -12.87
CA ASP A 68 -13.86 14.41 -14.30
C ASP A 68 -14.81 13.51 -15.10
N HIS A 69 -15.34 12.44 -14.49
CA HIS A 69 -16.41 11.67 -15.13
C HIS A 69 -17.70 12.45 -15.30
N ALA A 70 -18.03 13.35 -14.36
CA ALA A 70 -19.17 14.26 -14.53
C ALA A 70 -18.98 15.19 -15.73
N TYR A 71 -17.75 15.60 -16.03
CA TYR A 71 -17.41 16.41 -17.21
C TYR A 71 -17.28 15.57 -18.48
N PHE A 72 -16.73 14.34 -18.38
CA PHE A 72 -16.52 13.41 -19.49
C PHE A 72 -17.31 12.10 -19.28
N PRO A 73 -18.64 12.10 -19.37
CA PRO A 73 -19.48 10.97 -18.97
C PRO A 73 -19.29 9.69 -19.79
N ASN A 74 -18.64 9.79 -20.95
CA ASN A 74 -18.36 8.65 -21.82
C ASN A 74 -16.92 8.11 -21.67
N LYS A 75 -16.10 8.71 -20.79
CA LYS A 75 -14.73 8.27 -20.58
C LYS A 75 -14.64 7.16 -19.54
N VAL A 76 -13.77 6.21 -19.85
CA VAL A 76 -13.33 5.19 -18.92
C VAL A 76 -12.01 5.65 -18.29
N PHE A 77 -11.88 5.41 -16.99
CA PHE A 77 -10.71 5.82 -16.21
C PHE A 77 -9.98 4.63 -15.61
N CYS A 78 -8.71 4.84 -15.30
CA CYS A 78 -7.86 3.90 -14.57
C CYS A 78 -6.92 4.67 -13.65
N ALA A 79 -6.76 4.21 -12.40
CA ALA A 79 -5.67 4.67 -11.54
C ALA A 79 -4.38 3.99 -12.01
N THR A 80 -3.57 4.70 -12.79
CA THR A 80 -2.36 4.15 -13.42
C THR A 80 -1.16 4.15 -12.49
N GLU A 81 -1.19 4.94 -11.41
CA GLU A 81 -0.27 4.83 -10.28
C GLU A 81 -0.97 5.28 -8.99
N THR A 82 -0.82 4.47 -7.93
CA THR A 82 -1.31 4.76 -6.58
C THR A 82 -0.26 4.45 -5.53
N ALA A 83 -0.30 5.18 -4.43
CA ALA A 83 0.56 4.91 -3.29
C ALA A 83 0.12 3.63 -2.56
N PRO A 84 1.05 2.82 -2.02
CA PRO A 84 0.70 1.59 -1.31
C PRO A 84 -0.25 1.81 -0.13
N ALA A 85 -0.09 2.92 0.60
CA ALA A 85 -0.94 3.26 1.74
C ALA A 85 -2.38 3.58 1.34
N ASP A 86 -2.60 4.04 0.11
CA ASP A 86 -3.91 4.45 -0.41
C ASP A 86 -4.69 3.29 -1.05
N SER A 87 -4.14 2.08 -1.05
CA SER A 87 -4.74 0.91 -1.73
C SER A 87 -6.19 0.65 -1.33
N CYS A 88 -6.50 0.78 -0.03
CA CYS A 88 -7.88 0.56 0.46
C CYS A 88 -8.83 1.61 -0.09
N HIS A 89 -8.42 2.88 -0.11
CA HIS A 89 -9.19 3.97 -0.67
C HIS A 89 -9.35 3.81 -2.19
N GLY A 90 -8.24 3.66 -2.92
CA GLY A 90 -8.26 3.48 -4.38
C GLY A 90 -9.15 2.33 -4.83
N TRP A 91 -9.01 1.15 -4.18
CA TRP A 91 -9.85 0.00 -4.49
C TRP A 91 -11.33 0.24 -4.19
N SER A 92 -11.65 0.97 -3.11
CA SER A 92 -13.03 1.32 -2.79
C SER A 92 -13.70 2.18 -3.87
N LEU A 93 -12.92 3.01 -4.58
CA LEU A 93 -13.41 3.80 -5.72
C LEU A 93 -13.66 2.91 -6.94
N VAL A 94 -12.78 1.92 -7.20
CA VAL A 94 -12.98 0.93 -8.27
C VAL A 94 -14.25 0.13 -8.04
N GLU A 95 -14.52 -0.30 -6.81
CA GLU A 95 -15.76 -1.01 -6.46
C GLU A 95 -17.02 -0.12 -6.58
N ARG A 96 -16.86 1.17 -6.31
CA ARG A 96 -17.97 2.13 -6.34
C ARG A 96 -18.31 2.61 -7.75
N PHE A 97 -17.30 2.86 -8.60
CA PHE A 97 -17.48 3.53 -9.87
C PHE A 97 -17.27 2.59 -11.06
N PRO A 98 -18.33 2.23 -11.81
CA PRO A 98 -18.22 1.31 -12.94
C PRO A 98 -17.38 1.84 -14.12
N PHE A 99 -17.11 3.14 -14.16
CA PHE A 99 -16.24 3.77 -15.16
C PHE A 99 -14.75 3.75 -14.77
N LEU A 100 -14.41 3.38 -13.54
CA LEU A 100 -13.05 3.21 -13.05
C LEU A 100 -12.69 1.72 -13.08
N ILE A 101 -11.87 1.31 -14.04
CA ILE A 101 -11.67 -0.11 -14.37
C ILE A 101 -10.49 -0.76 -13.66
N GLY A 102 -9.71 -0.01 -12.88
CA GLY A 102 -8.58 -0.60 -12.16
C GLY A 102 -7.77 0.40 -11.36
N ASP A 103 -6.89 -0.18 -10.53
CA ASP A 103 -5.96 0.50 -9.65
C ASP A 103 -4.60 -0.20 -9.71
N PHE A 104 -3.56 0.51 -10.15
CA PHE A 104 -2.19 0.02 -10.27
C PHE A 104 -1.29 0.71 -9.25
N VAL A 105 -0.68 -0.07 -8.39
CA VAL A 105 0.25 0.45 -7.38
C VAL A 105 1.60 0.81 -8.00
N TRP A 106 2.23 1.84 -7.49
CA TRP A 106 3.65 2.09 -7.69
C TRP A 106 4.44 1.53 -6.49
N THR A 107 5.04 0.29 -6.60
CA THR A 107 5.08 -0.57 -7.79
C THR A 107 4.74 -2.02 -7.42
N ALA A 108 4.37 -2.84 -8.41
CA ALA A 108 4.14 -4.27 -8.16
C ALA A 108 5.45 -5.00 -7.82
N MET A 109 6.53 -4.75 -8.55
CA MET A 109 7.86 -5.33 -8.31
C MET A 109 8.88 -4.22 -8.09
N ASP A 110 9.78 -4.41 -7.14
CA ASP A 110 10.86 -3.47 -6.87
C ASP A 110 11.87 -3.41 -8.02
N TYR A 111 12.67 -2.35 -8.09
CA TYR A 111 13.61 -2.14 -9.18
C TYR A 111 14.86 -1.38 -8.72
N ILE A 112 15.91 -1.47 -9.52
CA ILE A 112 17.14 -0.70 -9.35
C ILE A 112 16.95 0.66 -10.02
N GLY A 113 17.19 1.73 -9.31
CA GLY A 113 16.96 3.11 -9.73
C GLY A 113 16.05 3.84 -8.76
N GLU A 114 15.89 5.13 -8.91
CA GLU A 114 15.14 6.00 -8.00
C GLU A 114 15.36 5.63 -6.52
N ALA A 115 16.65 5.43 -6.19
CA ALA A 115 17.08 4.78 -4.96
C ALA A 115 16.43 5.40 -3.73
N GLY A 116 15.75 4.58 -2.94
CA GLY A 116 15.13 4.97 -1.67
C GLY A 116 13.90 5.88 -1.78
N ILE A 117 13.25 6.00 -2.94
CA ILE A 117 11.99 6.77 -3.02
C ILE A 117 10.89 6.16 -2.13
N GLY A 118 10.92 4.83 -1.88
CA GLY A 118 10.02 4.13 -0.97
C GLY A 118 10.59 3.93 0.45
N ARG A 119 11.56 4.76 0.87
CA ARG A 119 12.21 4.61 2.19
C ARG A 119 11.30 4.99 3.34
N THR A 120 11.60 4.41 4.48
CA THR A 120 11.08 4.81 5.78
C THR A 120 12.26 5.10 6.69
N LEU A 121 12.30 6.29 7.29
CA LEU A 121 13.32 6.72 8.26
C LEU A 121 12.73 6.68 9.67
N VAL A 122 13.57 6.34 10.64
CA VAL A 122 13.15 6.21 12.04
C VAL A 122 13.78 7.35 12.85
N ASP A 123 12.93 8.18 13.46
CA ASP A 123 13.32 9.38 14.22
C ASP A 123 14.13 10.41 13.39
N GLU A 124 14.19 10.26 12.07
CA GLU A 124 14.87 11.16 11.16
C GLU A 124 13.86 11.80 10.19
N PRO A 125 14.06 13.08 9.79
CA PRO A 125 13.18 13.72 8.81
C PRO A 125 13.39 13.14 7.40
N LEU A 126 12.32 13.12 6.59
CA LEU A 126 12.39 12.76 5.18
C LEU A 126 12.80 13.99 4.37
N GLU A 127 14.08 14.30 4.33
CA GLU A 127 14.62 15.41 3.59
C GLU A 127 15.50 14.92 2.43
N GLY A 128 15.52 15.67 1.34
CA GLY A 128 16.37 15.43 0.19
C GLY A 128 16.17 14.09 -0.49
N LEU A 129 17.11 13.76 -1.38
CA LEU A 129 17.19 12.47 -2.06
C LEU A 129 17.83 11.43 -1.13
N ALA A 130 17.50 10.16 -1.36
CA ALA A 130 18.16 9.07 -0.64
C ALA A 130 19.60 8.92 -1.15
N GLU A 131 20.53 8.88 -0.20
CA GLU A 131 21.95 8.68 -0.46
C GLU A 131 22.34 7.20 -0.31
N TYR A 132 23.62 6.90 -0.55
CA TYR A 132 24.17 5.58 -0.21
C TYR A 132 23.85 5.23 1.26
N PRO A 133 23.42 4.01 1.62
CA PRO A 133 23.53 2.77 0.81
C PRO A 133 22.30 2.39 -0.04
N TYR A 134 21.31 3.26 -0.20
CA TYR A 134 20.15 2.94 -1.03
C TYR A 134 20.55 2.62 -2.47
N ARG A 135 20.03 1.52 -3.01
CA ARG A 135 20.24 1.05 -4.38
C ARG A 135 18.94 0.81 -5.11
N LEU A 136 17.92 0.42 -4.37
CA LEU A 136 16.61 0.06 -4.86
C LEU A 136 15.63 1.19 -4.60
N ALA A 137 14.58 1.26 -5.39
CA ALA A 137 13.45 2.16 -5.15
C ALA A 137 12.79 1.91 -3.80
N GLY A 138 12.64 0.66 -3.39
CA GLY A 138 11.99 0.28 -2.14
C GLY A 138 10.45 0.33 -2.19
N THR A 139 9.88 0.46 -3.39
CA THR A 139 8.44 0.67 -3.63
C THR A 139 7.67 -0.61 -3.89
N GLY A 140 8.34 -1.71 -4.29
CA GLY A 140 7.70 -2.92 -4.76
C GLY A 140 6.85 -3.64 -3.72
N ASP A 141 5.69 -4.15 -4.12
CA ASP A 141 4.92 -5.15 -3.39
C ASP A 141 5.70 -6.47 -3.31
N LEU A 142 6.46 -6.77 -4.37
CA LEU A 142 7.45 -7.84 -4.41
C LEU A 142 8.87 -7.25 -4.37
N ASP A 143 9.78 -7.92 -3.68
CA ASP A 143 11.21 -7.59 -3.78
C ASP A 143 11.82 -8.09 -5.11
N LEU A 144 13.11 -7.79 -5.35
CA LEU A 144 13.81 -8.22 -6.57
C LEU A 144 13.91 -9.75 -6.72
N CYS A 145 13.72 -10.51 -5.63
CA CYS A 145 13.73 -11.96 -5.64
C CYS A 145 12.32 -12.56 -5.81
N GLY A 146 11.31 -11.71 -6.02
CA GLY A 146 9.91 -12.12 -6.15
C GLY A 146 9.21 -12.46 -4.83
N ARG A 147 9.79 -12.11 -3.67
CA ARG A 147 9.17 -12.33 -2.37
C ARG A 147 8.17 -11.22 -2.07
N LYS A 148 7.00 -11.60 -1.57
CA LYS A 148 5.99 -10.64 -1.12
C LYS A 148 6.48 -9.88 0.10
N ARG A 149 6.32 -8.56 0.07
CA ARG A 149 6.52 -7.68 1.22
C ARG A 149 5.23 -7.50 2.02
N PRO A 150 5.27 -7.00 3.26
CA PRO A 150 4.08 -6.81 4.10
C PRO A 150 2.94 -6.06 3.41
N ARG A 151 3.25 -5.02 2.64
CA ARG A 151 2.26 -4.24 1.88
C ARG A 151 1.49 -5.07 0.84
N SER A 152 2.12 -6.09 0.27
CA SER A 152 1.47 -7.00 -0.67
C SER A 152 0.43 -7.90 0.02
N TYR A 153 0.69 -8.33 1.26
CA TYR A 153 -0.30 -9.09 2.04
C TYR A 153 -1.46 -8.21 2.50
N TYR A 154 -1.20 -6.92 2.79
CA TYR A 154 -2.25 -5.94 3.02
C TYR A 154 -3.15 -5.80 1.80
N ARG A 155 -2.55 -5.67 0.60
CA ARG A 155 -3.28 -5.60 -0.66
C ARG A 155 -4.10 -6.85 -0.95
N ASP A 156 -3.62 -8.05 -0.59
CA ASP A 156 -4.42 -9.28 -0.69
C ASP A 156 -5.73 -9.17 0.12
N CYS A 157 -5.70 -8.51 1.29
CA CYS A 157 -6.91 -8.25 2.06
C CYS A 157 -7.82 -7.24 1.34
N VAL A 158 -7.26 -6.16 0.83
CA VAL A 158 -8.00 -5.12 0.11
C VAL A 158 -8.71 -5.70 -1.12
N TRP A 159 -8.05 -6.60 -1.85
CA TRP A 159 -8.60 -7.24 -3.05
C TRP A 159 -9.47 -8.47 -2.76
N GLY A 160 -9.65 -8.84 -1.51
CA GLY A 160 -10.50 -9.98 -1.13
C GLY A 160 -9.89 -11.35 -1.45
N ILE A 161 -8.57 -11.47 -1.64
CA ILE A 161 -7.89 -12.72 -2.02
C ILE A 161 -7.02 -13.31 -0.91
N ALA A 162 -6.90 -12.64 0.24
CA ALA A 162 -6.12 -13.16 1.36
C ALA A 162 -6.68 -14.51 1.86
N LYS A 163 -5.78 -15.49 2.06
CA LYS A 163 -6.15 -16.85 2.50
C LYS A 163 -6.03 -17.04 4.01
N ARG A 164 -5.31 -16.14 4.69
CA ARG A 164 -5.04 -16.21 6.12
C ARG A 164 -4.74 -14.80 6.66
N PRO A 165 -4.82 -14.56 7.97
CA PRO A 165 -4.31 -13.33 8.55
C PRO A 165 -2.79 -13.22 8.36
N TYR A 166 -2.29 -12.00 8.19
CA TYR A 166 -0.86 -11.71 8.12
C TYR A 166 -0.41 -10.95 9.38
N LEU A 167 0.63 -11.46 10.04
CA LEU A 167 1.19 -10.87 11.24
C LEU A 167 2.31 -9.88 10.88
N ALA A 168 1.99 -8.59 10.82
CA ALA A 168 2.93 -7.50 10.59
C ALA A 168 3.48 -7.00 11.94
N VAL A 169 4.64 -7.50 12.33
CA VAL A 169 5.29 -7.18 13.61
C VAL A 169 6.26 -6.02 13.42
N GLU A 170 6.08 -4.95 14.17
CA GLU A 170 7.07 -3.89 14.31
C GLU A 170 8.20 -4.39 15.24
N PRO A 171 9.49 -4.36 14.81
CA PRO A 171 10.59 -4.76 15.67
C PRO A 171 10.57 -4.02 17.02
N PRO A 172 10.73 -4.69 18.18
CA PRO A 172 10.64 -4.04 19.50
C PRO A 172 11.59 -2.85 19.69
N CYS A 173 12.73 -2.82 18.98
CA CYS A 173 13.67 -1.70 19.01
C CYS A 173 13.11 -0.42 18.37
N LEU A 174 12.01 -0.51 17.62
CA LEU A 174 11.31 0.61 17.00
C LEU A 174 10.10 1.09 17.80
N TYR A 175 9.73 0.38 18.85
CA TYR A 175 8.56 0.74 19.65
C TYR A 175 8.67 2.16 20.23
N GLY A 176 7.64 2.97 19.99
CA GLY A 176 7.59 4.38 20.42
C GLY A 176 8.41 5.35 19.57
N LYS A 177 9.11 4.86 18.54
CA LYS A 177 9.83 5.71 17.59
C LYS A 177 8.92 6.17 16.46
N LYS A 178 9.21 7.35 15.95
CA LYS A 178 8.47 7.89 14.81
C LYS A 178 9.03 7.29 13.51
N GLN A 179 8.17 6.66 12.74
CA GLN A 179 8.50 6.20 11.39
C GLN A 179 8.02 7.24 10.38
N ASN A 180 8.95 7.91 9.71
CA ASN A 180 8.67 8.85 8.63
C ASN A 180 8.78 8.10 7.31
N THR A 181 7.64 7.90 6.65
CA THR A 181 7.52 7.10 5.44
C THR A 181 7.21 7.99 4.26
N THR A 182 7.93 7.83 3.14
CA THR A 182 7.55 8.50 1.89
C THR A 182 6.19 8.03 1.41
N MET A 183 5.58 8.72 0.46
CA MET A 183 4.28 8.30 -0.08
C MET A 183 4.31 6.88 -0.70
N TRP A 184 5.45 6.44 -1.20
CA TRP A 184 5.65 5.09 -1.78
C TRP A 184 6.20 4.08 -0.78
N GLY A 185 6.45 4.50 0.45
CA GLY A 185 7.01 3.65 1.49
C GLY A 185 5.95 2.80 2.21
N TRP A 186 6.43 2.04 3.20
CA TRP A 186 5.62 1.24 4.09
C TRP A 186 6.26 1.21 5.47
N PRO A 187 5.48 1.15 6.56
CA PRO A 187 6.06 0.99 7.90
C PRO A 187 7.00 -0.21 7.97
N VAL A 188 8.04 -0.09 8.77
CA VAL A 188 9.00 -1.18 9.03
C VAL A 188 8.31 -2.24 9.88
N VAL A 189 7.76 -3.23 9.23
CA VAL A 189 7.10 -4.39 9.84
C VAL A 189 7.47 -5.66 9.07
N GLU A 190 7.50 -6.79 9.75
CA GLU A 190 7.81 -8.09 9.15
C GLU A 190 6.98 -9.20 9.78
N GLU A 191 6.79 -10.31 9.05
CA GLU A 191 6.23 -11.55 9.61
C GLU A 191 7.33 -12.34 10.32
N TYR A 192 7.76 -11.82 11.47
CA TYR A 192 8.92 -12.31 12.19
C TYR A 192 8.70 -12.25 13.70
N TRP A 193 9.14 -13.28 14.45
CA TRP A 193 8.98 -13.38 15.90
C TRP A 193 10.21 -13.98 16.57
N ASN A 194 11.38 -13.31 16.39
CA ASN A 194 12.64 -13.72 17.04
C ASN A 194 13.52 -12.50 17.30
N TYR A 195 13.43 -11.96 18.51
CA TYR A 195 14.16 -10.76 18.94
C TYR A 195 14.95 -11.04 20.23
N PRO A 196 16.07 -11.79 20.16
CA PRO A 196 16.89 -12.14 21.33
C PRO A 196 17.33 -10.89 22.10
N GLY A 197 17.21 -10.91 23.44
CA GLY A 197 17.56 -9.79 24.31
C GLY A 197 16.49 -8.67 24.38
N MET A 198 15.35 -8.86 23.73
CA MET A 198 14.23 -7.92 23.78
C MET A 198 13.06 -8.43 24.64
N GLU A 199 13.27 -9.50 25.41
CA GLU A 199 12.24 -10.11 26.27
C GLU A 199 11.65 -9.06 27.22
N GLY A 200 10.32 -9.01 27.30
CA GLY A 200 9.58 -8.03 28.09
C GLY A 200 9.46 -6.63 27.50
N LYS A 201 10.18 -6.32 26.42
CA LYS A 201 10.03 -5.03 25.73
C LYS A 201 8.69 -4.99 25.00
N PRO A 202 8.01 -3.82 24.98
CA PRO A 202 6.76 -3.68 24.26
C PRO A 202 6.99 -3.84 22.75
N VAL A 203 6.03 -4.47 22.09
CA VAL A 203 6.01 -4.67 20.64
C VAL A 203 4.61 -4.34 20.11
N LYS A 204 4.56 -3.73 18.93
CA LYS A 204 3.33 -3.49 18.20
C LYS A 204 3.16 -4.56 17.13
N VAL A 205 1.97 -5.14 17.08
CA VAL A 205 1.59 -6.14 16.08
C VAL A 205 0.34 -5.64 15.37
N SER A 206 0.44 -5.46 14.04
CA SER A 206 -0.69 -5.22 13.19
C SER A 206 -1.04 -6.52 12.45
N VAL A 207 -2.29 -6.95 12.53
CA VAL A 207 -2.74 -8.13 11.80
C VAL A 207 -3.58 -7.68 10.62
N TYR A 208 -3.15 -8.03 9.41
CA TYR A 208 -3.93 -7.77 8.21
C TYR A 208 -4.94 -8.89 8.03
N SER A 209 -6.22 -8.55 8.00
CA SER A 209 -7.30 -9.53 8.03
C SER A 209 -8.56 -9.03 7.32
N MET A 210 -9.19 -9.95 6.57
CA MET A 210 -10.50 -9.71 5.94
C MET A 210 -11.67 -9.99 6.89
N ALA A 211 -11.45 -10.74 7.98
CA ALA A 211 -12.48 -11.13 8.93
C ALA A 211 -13.01 -9.92 9.72
N ALA A 212 -14.23 -10.03 10.22
CA ALA A 212 -14.85 -8.98 11.04
C ALA A 212 -14.02 -8.68 12.31
N GLU A 213 -13.46 -9.72 12.92
CA GLU A 213 -12.63 -9.64 14.11
C GLU A 213 -11.39 -10.51 14.00
N THR A 214 -10.34 -10.12 14.71
CA THR A 214 -9.11 -10.90 14.83
C THR A 214 -8.73 -11.03 16.29
N ALA A 215 -8.49 -12.27 16.75
CA ALA A 215 -7.92 -12.57 18.05
C ALA A 215 -6.41 -12.80 17.92
N LEU A 216 -5.63 -12.29 18.88
CA LEU A 216 -4.18 -12.52 18.97
C LEU A 216 -3.87 -13.34 20.21
N TYR A 217 -3.03 -14.37 20.05
CA TYR A 217 -2.56 -15.25 21.12
C TYR A 217 -1.04 -15.26 21.17
N LEU A 218 -0.48 -15.23 22.37
CA LEU A 218 0.94 -15.44 22.64
C LEU A 218 1.09 -16.68 23.52
N ASN A 219 1.82 -17.68 23.04
CA ASN A 219 2.06 -18.95 23.77
C ASN A 219 0.74 -19.59 24.27
N GLY A 220 -0.30 -19.58 23.43
CA GLY A 220 -1.62 -20.11 23.74
C GLY A 220 -2.50 -19.20 24.62
N LYS A 221 -1.97 -18.11 25.17
CA LYS A 221 -2.72 -17.15 26.00
C LYS A 221 -3.32 -16.05 25.11
N LEU A 222 -4.61 -15.81 25.24
CA LEU A 222 -5.29 -14.70 24.55
C LEU A 222 -4.73 -13.34 25.01
N ILE A 223 -4.29 -12.53 24.07
CA ILE A 223 -3.87 -11.15 24.27
C ILE A 223 -5.07 -10.22 24.14
N GLY A 224 -5.93 -10.44 23.16
CA GLY A 224 -7.13 -9.67 22.93
C GLY A 224 -7.81 -10.03 21.63
N VAL A 225 -8.99 -9.43 21.42
CA VAL A 225 -9.76 -9.48 20.16
C VAL A 225 -9.93 -8.03 19.72
N GLN A 226 -9.69 -7.77 18.46
CA GLN A 226 -9.84 -6.45 17.86
C GLN A 226 -10.68 -6.54 16.58
N PRO A 227 -11.50 -5.51 16.29
CA PRO A 227 -12.18 -5.42 15.01
C PRO A 227 -11.13 -5.31 13.88
N SER A 228 -11.45 -5.93 12.76
CA SER A 228 -10.65 -5.95 11.54
C SER A 228 -11.55 -5.81 10.30
N GLY A 229 -11.16 -6.34 9.15
CA GLY A 229 -11.96 -6.26 7.94
C GLY A 229 -12.10 -4.84 7.36
N LYS A 230 -12.93 -4.70 6.35
CA LYS A 230 -13.08 -3.46 5.56
C LYS A 230 -13.41 -2.22 6.39
N PRO A 231 -14.32 -2.25 7.40
CA PRO A 231 -14.62 -1.08 8.23
C PRO A 231 -13.43 -0.57 9.05
N ASN A 232 -12.44 -1.43 9.30
CA ASN A 232 -11.23 -1.11 10.04
C ASN A 232 -9.99 -1.13 9.13
N HIS A 233 -10.17 -0.81 7.85
CA HIS A 233 -9.10 -0.80 6.84
C HIS A 233 -8.28 -2.09 6.83
N PHE A 234 -8.91 -3.24 7.14
CA PHE A 234 -8.29 -4.57 7.19
C PHE A 234 -7.16 -4.73 8.22
N ILE A 235 -7.07 -3.88 9.25
CA ILE A 235 -6.01 -3.89 10.25
C ILE A 235 -6.58 -4.01 11.66
N ALA A 236 -6.19 -5.08 12.38
CA ALA A 236 -6.33 -5.20 13.82
C ALA A 236 -4.99 -4.89 14.49
N SER A 237 -4.97 -3.97 15.48
CA SER A 237 -3.74 -3.53 16.14
C SER A 237 -3.67 -3.99 17.58
N PHE A 238 -2.50 -4.52 17.99
CA PHE A 238 -2.23 -5.02 19.33
C PHE A 238 -0.91 -4.48 19.85
N GLN A 239 -0.81 -4.41 21.18
CA GLN A 239 0.43 -4.12 21.90
C GLN A 239 0.61 -5.15 23.01
N LEU A 240 1.80 -5.73 23.10
CA LEU A 240 2.11 -6.76 24.07
C LEU A 240 3.61 -6.74 24.39
N PRO A 241 4.04 -7.29 25.56
CA PRO A 241 5.44 -7.52 25.80
C PRO A 241 5.95 -8.69 24.94
N TYR A 242 7.12 -8.52 24.31
CA TYR A 242 7.75 -9.60 23.56
C TYR A 242 8.13 -10.77 24.48
N GLN A 243 7.78 -11.97 24.08
CA GLN A 243 8.21 -13.23 24.67
C GLN A 243 8.49 -14.23 23.56
N PRO A 244 9.59 -14.98 23.60
CA PRO A 244 9.83 -16.07 22.66
C PRO A 244 8.71 -17.10 22.68
N GLY A 245 8.51 -17.79 21.57
CA GLY A 245 7.50 -18.83 21.43
C GLY A 245 6.59 -18.63 20.22
N GLU A 246 5.29 -18.82 20.39
CA GLU A 246 4.31 -18.80 19.31
C GLU A 246 3.42 -17.56 19.39
N LEU A 247 3.40 -16.78 18.30
CA LEU A 247 2.43 -15.71 18.11
C LEU A 247 1.40 -16.16 17.05
N THR A 248 0.13 -16.22 17.44
CA THR A 248 -0.96 -16.73 16.59
C THR A 248 -2.04 -15.68 16.42
N ALA A 249 -2.36 -15.35 15.18
CA ALA A 249 -3.54 -14.59 14.82
C ALA A 249 -4.66 -15.54 14.37
N VAL A 250 -5.87 -15.28 14.84
CA VAL A 250 -7.08 -16.08 14.54
C VAL A 250 -8.14 -15.14 13.98
N ASN A 251 -8.60 -15.39 12.77
CA ASN A 251 -9.72 -14.69 12.16
C ASN A 251 -11.04 -15.25 12.68
N LEU A 252 -11.95 -14.34 13.06
CA LEU A 252 -13.25 -14.68 13.63
C LEU A 252 -14.38 -14.07 12.80
N GLU A 253 -15.43 -14.87 12.59
CA GLU A 253 -16.73 -14.43 12.10
C GLU A 253 -17.79 -14.90 13.09
N ASP A 254 -18.63 -14.00 13.58
CA ASP A 254 -19.64 -14.27 14.61
C ASP A 254 -19.06 -15.02 15.83
N GLY A 255 -17.84 -14.64 16.26
CA GLY A 255 -17.12 -15.25 17.37
C GLY A 255 -16.54 -16.64 17.10
N LYS A 256 -16.67 -17.16 15.87
CA LYS A 256 -16.16 -18.47 15.47
C LYS A 256 -14.89 -18.33 14.66
N GLU A 257 -13.92 -19.20 14.96
CA GLU A 257 -12.68 -19.27 14.16
C GLU A 257 -12.98 -19.74 12.75
N ILE A 258 -12.48 -18.99 11.76
CA ILE A 258 -12.52 -19.35 10.34
C ILE A 258 -11.16 -19.74 9.78
N CYS A 259 -10.09 -19.13 10.26
CA CYS A 259 -8.70 -19.53 9.96
C CYS A 259 -7.73 -18.93 10.96
N ARG A 260 -6.53 -19.48 11.01
CA ARG A 260 -5.42 -18.97 11.84
C ARG A 260 -4.09 -18.98 11.12
N HIS A 261 -3.17 -18.22 11.63
CA HIS A 261 -1.77 -18.27 11.23
C HIS A 261 -0.87 -18.06 12.45
N THR A 262 0.23 -18.82 12.50
CA THR A 262 1.18 -18.81 13.61
C THR A 262 2.58 -18.59 13.09
N ILE A 263 3.30 -17.63 13.69
CA ILE A 263 4.75 -17.46 13.55
C ILE A 263 5.43 -17.86 14.85
N ARG A 264 6.69 -18.33 14.76
CA ARG A 264 7.40 -18.92 15.90
C ARG A 264 8.80 -18.40 16.02
N THR A 265 9.27 -18.26 17.26
CA THR A 265 10.70 -18.14 17.54
C THR A 265 11.36 -19.47 17.15
N PRO A 266 12.36 -19.48 16.24
CA PRO A 266 13.06 -20.70 15.87
C PRO A 266 13.89 -21.22 17.03
N GLY A 267 14.10 -22.53 17.06
CA GLY A 267 15.09 -23.16 17.93
C GLY A 267 16.53 -22.89 17.49
N LEU A 268 17.49 -23.53 18.17
CA LEU A 268 18.89 -23.46 17.77
C LEU A 268 19.06 -24.04 16.35
N PRO A 269 20.00 -23.51 15.54
CA PRO A 269 20.33 -24.07 14.23
C PRO A 269 20.74 -25.54 14.37
N ALA A 270 20.05 -26.44 13.64
CA ALA A 270 20.31 -27.87 13.72
C ALA A 270 21.22 -28.35 12.57
N HIS A 271 20.98 -27.89 11.34
CA HIS A 271 21.77 -28.25 10.16
C HIS A 271 21.49 -27.27 9.00
N ILE A 272 22.40 -27.26 8.04
CA ILE A 272 22.22 -26.58 6.76
C ILE A 272 21.82 -27.63 5.73
N ARG A 273 20.75 -27.36 4.99
CA ARG A 273 20.37 -28.15 3.83
C ARG A 273 20.69 -27.34 2.57
N LEU A 274 21.56 -27.87 1.72
CA LEU A 274 21.92 -27.31 0.43
C LEU A 274 20.98 -27.84 -0.67
#